data_a09dd203c36f3509a81d238b233feb1f
#
_entry.id   a09dd203c36f3509a81d238b233feb1f
#
_cell.length_a   1.000
_cell.length_b   1.000
_cell.length_c   1.000
_cell.angle_alpha   90.00
_cell.angle_beta   90.00
_cell.angle_gamma   90.00
#
_symmetry.space_group_name_H-M   'P 1'
#
loop_
_entity.id
_entity.type
_entity.pdbx_description
1 polymer ?
#
loop_
_entity_poly.entity_id
_entity_poly.type
_entity_poly.pdbx_seq_one_letter_code
_entity_poly.pdbx_strand_id
1 'polypeptide(L)'
;MRPSSTAPIEGGNNWKTLKTLLPYLLQYKWRVALALSLLVLAKLANVAVPLVLKDIVDQMAAKDLALALPVTLILGYGALRLSSAVLGEMRDAVFAKVTQGAIRKIALQVFEHLHRLSLRFHLERQTGGMSRDIDRGTKGISFLLNFTLFNILPTLVEIGLVAAILLQKYHWTFAAVTFATIALYIGFTLGVTEWRMHFRRDMNDLDSKANTRAIDSLINYETVKYFGNERWEAERYDHSLSKWEAAAVKNQVSLSFLNAGQASIIAVGVTLLVGMAANGVVKGEMTLGDLVLVNAFLLQLYGPLNFLGFVYREIKNSLADMEKMFGLMARNAEIKDSGNAKTVNLDNASVEFSNVDFAYDSNRPILHGISFQIPAGKTVAVVGSSGAGKSTLSRLLYRFYDVNKGAIRINGHDVRELAQSNLRAQIGIVPQDTVLFNDTIYYNIAYGRPDASREEVIEAAKSAHIYDFIMQLPDGFDTTVGERGLKLSGGEKQRVAIARTVLKNPPILIFDEATSALDSQTEKAIQAELKAISANRTTLVVAHRLSTISDADEILVMQHGQIVERGTHRELLAAAGVYAQMWALQLHDEGETA
;
A
#
# COMPACT_ATOMS: atom_id res chain seq x y z
N MET A 1 -5.24 -18.05 18.07
CA MET A 1 -6.48 -17.56 17.44
C MET A 1 -6.33 -17.65 15.94
N ARG A 2 -7.22 -18.40 15.25
CA ARG A 2 -7.19 -18.50 13.78
C ARG A 2 -7.58 -17.14 13.21
N PRO A 3 -6.87 -16.60 12.19
CA PRO A 3 -7.35 -15.42 11.50
C PRO A 3 -8.68 -15.77 10.82
N SER A 4 -9.70 -14.98 11.09
CA SER A 4 -10.97 -15.05 10.38
C SER A 4 -10.66 -14.85 8.90
N SER A 5 -10.84 -15.90 8.10
CA SER A 5 -10.87 -15.81 6.66
C SER A 5 -11.99 -14.82 6.30
N THR A 6 -11.62 -13.58 5.97
CA THR A 6 -12.56 -12.70 5.27
C THR A 6 -12.95 -13.43 3.99
N ALA A 7 -14.23 -13.83 3.94
CA ALA A 7 -14.83 -14.41 2.75
C ALA A 7 -14.46 -13.54 1.52
N PRO A 8 -14.19 -14.16 0.35
CA PRO A 8 -14.03 -13.40 -0.87
C PRO A 8 -15.28 -12.55 -1.05
N ILE A 9 -15.14 -11.24 -1.25
CA ILE A 9 -16.25 -10.39 -1.64
C ILE A 9 -16.66 -10.88 -3.03
N GLU A 10 -17.71 -11.69 -3.08
CA GLU A 10 -18.30 -12.18 -4.33
C GLU A 10 -18.86 -10.98 -5.10
N GLY A 11 -18.39 -10.78 -6.33
CA GLY A 11 -19.05 -9.98 -7.34
C GLY A 11 -18.97 -8.46 -7.14
N GLY A 12 -17.77 -7.92 -6.93
CA GLY A 12 -17.53 -6.48 -7.06
C GLY A 12 -17.96 -5.99 -8.45
N ASN A 13 -18.76 -4.93 -8.50
CA ASN A 13 -19.26 -4.37 -9.75
C ASN A 13 -18.10 -3.67 -10.49
N ASN A 14 -17.43 -4.41 -11.39
CA ASN A 14 -16.28 -3.96 -12.18
C ASN A 14 -16.49 -2.57 -12.81
N TRP A 15 -17.73 -2.24 -13.19
CA TRP A 15 -18.10 -0.93 -13.70
C TRP A 15 -18.01 0.20 -12.66
N LYS A 16 -18.29 -0.08 -11.38
CA LYS A 16 -18.13 0.92 -10.31
C LYS A 16 -16.65 1.25 -10.12
N THR A 17 -15.79 0.23 -10.13
CA THR A 17 -14.33 0.40 -10.00
C THR A 17 -13.77 1.22 -11.16
N LEU A 18 -14.21 0.98 -12.40
CA LEU A 18 -13.81 1.79 -13.56
C LEU A 18 -14.31 3.24 -13.47
N LYS A 19 -15.55 3.45 -13.02
CA LYS A 19 -16.11 4.79 -12.84
C LYS A 19 -15.33 5.64 -11.83
N THR A 20 -14.68 5.01 -10.82
CA THR A 20 -13.84 5.76 -9.86
C THR A 20 -12.59 6.38 -10.49
N LEU A 21 -12.13 5.88 -11.66
CA LEU A 21 -11.00 6.46 -12.38
C LEU A 21 -11.38 7.67 -13.25
N LEU A 22 -12.65 7.77 -13.67
CA LEU A 22 -13.10 8.78 -14.62
C LEU A 22 -12.83 10.22 -14.16
N PRO A 23 -13.05 10.61 -12.88
CA PRO A 23 -12.76 11.97 -12.41
C PRO A 23 -11.27 12.35 -12.55
N TYR A 24 -10.36 11.38 -12.38
CA TYR A 24 -8.92 11.62 -12.51
C TYR A 24 -8.50 11.82 -13.97
N LEU A 25 -9.13 11.11 -14.91
CA LEU A 25 -8.92 11.28 -16.36
C LEU A 25 -9.46 12.62 -16.85
N LEU A 26 -10.64 13.02 -16.38
CA LEU A 26 -11.29 14.28 -16.76
C LEU A 26 -10.49 15.53 -16.34
N GLN A 27 -9.65 15.43 -15.32
CA GLN A 27 -8.73 16.52 -14.96
C GLN A 27 -7.72 16.84 -16.08
N TYR A 28 -7.43 15.88 -16.94
CA TYR A 28 -6.48 15.99 -18.07
C TYR A 28 -7.20 15.94 -19.42
N LYS A 29 -8.49 16.40 -19.50
CA LYS A 29 -9.36 16.23 -20.66
C LYS A 29 -8.72 16.58 -22.01
N TRP A 30 -7.95 17.67 -22.08
CA TRP A 30 -7.29 18.06 -23.33
C TRP A 30 -6.18 17.08 -23.76
N ARG A 31 -5.42 16.54 -22.80
CA ARG A 31 -4.41 15.52 -23.11
C ARG A 31 -5.04 14.21 -23.53
N VAL A 32 -6.14 13.82 -22.88
CA VAL A 32 -6.91 12.64 -23.27
C VAL A 32 -7.48 12.80 -24.68
N ALA A 33 -8.08 13.95 -24.98
CA ALA A 33 -8.60 14.25 -26.33
C ALA A 33 -7.50 14.23 -27.39
N LEU A 34 -6.34 14.85 -27.11
CA LEU A 34 -5.19 14.81 -28.02
C LEU A 34 -4.67 13.39 -28.23
N ALA A 35 -4.54 12.59 -27.18
CA ALA A 35 -4.10 11.20 -27.28
C ALA A 35 -5.07 10.36 -28.11
N LEU A 36 -6.39 10.54 -27.95
CA LEU A 36 -7.39 9.87 -28.76
C LEU A 36 -7.34 10.30 -30.24
N SER A 37 -7.12 11.58 -30.50
CA SER A 37 -6.95 12.07 -31.89
C SER A 37 -5.69 11.48 -32.54
N LEU A 38 -4.56 11.47 -31.82
CA LEU A 38 -3.31 10.85 -32.29
C LEU A 38 -3.49 9.34 -32.53
N LEU A 39 -4.26 8.64 -31.67
CA LEU A 39 -4.61 7.24 -31.84
C LEU A 39 -5.34 7.01 -33.17
N VAL A 40 -6.39 7.77 -33.42
CA VAL A 40 -7.19 7.63 -34.67
C VAL A 40 -6.31 7.92 -35.89
N LEU A 41 -5.53 9.00 -35.87
CA LEU A 41 -4.62 9.33 -36.97
C LEU A 41 -3.56 8.25 -37.20
N ALA A 42 -2.95 7.74 -36.15
CA ALA A 42 -1.98 6.64 -36.22
C ALA A 42 -2.62 5.38 -36.85
N LYS A 43 -3.86 5.06 -36.49
CA LYS A 43 -4.57 3.90 -37.03
C LYS A 43 -5.03 4.10 -38.48
N LEU A 44 -5.45 5.30 -38.85
CA LEU A 44 -5.71 5.65 -40.26
C LEU A 44 -4.44 5.50 -41.11
N ALA A 45 -3.29 6.03 -40.64
CA ALA A 45 -2.03 5.83 -41.34
C ALA A 45 -1.64 4.35 -41.44
N ASN A 46 -1.81 3.57 -40.34
CA ASN A 46 -1.46 2.15 -40.32
C ASN A 46 -2.31 1.31 -41.28
N VAL A 47 -3.62 1.59 -41.37
CA VAL A 47 -4.56 0.90 -42.29
C VAL A 47 -4.36 1.32 -43.74
N ALA A 48 -3.83 2.55 -43.99
CA ALA A 48 -3.49 3.00 -45.34
C ALA A 48 -2.23 2.30 -45.91
N VAL A 49 -1.32 1.80 -45.05
CA VAL A 49 -0.09 1.10 -45.52
C VAL A 49 -0.37 -0.07 -46.45
N PRO A 50 -1.23 -1.05 -46.12
CA PRO A 50 -1.60 -2.14 -47.03
C PRO A 50 -2.29 -1.68 -48.35
N LEU A 51 -3.03 -0.55 -48.30
CA LEU A 51 -3.66 0.01 -49.52
C LEU A 51 -2.63 0.51 -50.50
N VAL A 52 -1.62 1.25 -50.05
CA VAL A 52 -0.51 1.69 -50.89
C VAL A 52 0.32 0.51 -51.37
N LEU A 53 0.52 -0.53 -50.54
CA LEU A 53 1.20 -1.76 -50.98
C LEU A 53 0.44 -2.46 -52.11
N LYS A 54 -0.89 -2.53 -52.04
CA LYS A 54 -1.75 -3.01 -53.15
C LYS A 54 -1.46 -2.24 -54.43
N ASP A 55 -1.49 -0.89 -54.37
CA ASP A 55 -1.31 -0.04 -55.52
C ASP A 55 0.10 -0.21 -56.15
N ILE A 56 1.14 -0.43 -55.33
CA ILE A 56 2.50 -0.77 -55.80
C ILE A 56 2.48 -2.09 -56.57
N VAL A 57 1.85 -3.14 -56.02
CA VAL A 57 1.79 -4.46 -56.65
C VAL A 57 1.01 -4.39 -57.95
N ASP A 58 -0.12 -3.70 -57.98
CA ASP A 58 -0.96 -3.56 -59.16
C ASP A 58 -0.23 -2.81 -60.29
N GLN A 59 0.48 -1.73 -59.96
CA GLN A 59 1.28 -0.99 -60.93
C GLN A 59 2.43 -1.82 -61.50
N MET A 60 3.07 -2.68 -60.69
CA MET A 60 4.13 -3.57 -61.15
C MET A 60 3.60 -4.78 -61.95
N ALA A 61 2.35 -5.20 -61.75
CA ALA A 61 1.71 -6.30 -62.47
C ALA A 61 1.10 -5.89 -63.81
N ALA A 62 0.94 -4.61 -64.11
CA ALA A 62 0.41 -4.08 -65.34
C ALA A 62 1.38 -4.34 -66.53
N LYS A 63 0.92 -5.11 -67.52
CA LYS A 63 1.75 -5.62 -68.66
C LYS A 63 2.19 -4.56 -69.71
N ASP A 64 1.59 -3.37 -69.70
CA ASP A 64 1.74 -2.36 -70.74
C ASP A 64 2.60 -1.15 -70.44
N LEU A 65 3.16 -1.06 -69.25
CA LEU A 65 4.05 0.05 -68.85
C LEU A 65 5.51 -0.45 -68.86
N ALA A 66 6.41 0.30 -69.50
CA ALA A 66 7.86 0.15 -69.24
C ALA A 66 8.06 0.04 -67.73
N LEU A 67 8.70 -1.04 -67.28
CA LEU A 67 8.98 -1.35 -65.86
C LEU A 67 9.68 -0.16 -65.15
N ALA A 68 8.92 0.88 -64.84
CA ALA A 68 9.39 2.02 -64.07
C ALA A 68 9.07 1.79 -62.59
N LEU A 69 10.08 1.90 -61.76
CA LEU A 69 9.94 1.75 -60.31
C LEU A 69 8.92 2.79 -59.76
N PRO A 70 7.85 2.38 -59.04
CA PRO A 70 6.85 3.31 -58.54
C PRO A 70 7.37 4.09 -57.30
N VAL A 71 8.41 4.91 -57.51
CA VAL A 71 9.16 5.59 -56.44
C VAL A 71 8.23 6.40 -55.55
N THR A 72 7.24 7.09 -56.11
CA THR A 72 6.30 7.92 -55.35
C THR A 72 5.46 7.08 -54.40
N LEU A 73 4.96 5.92 -54.82
CA LEU A 73 4.19 5.01 -53.96
C LEU A 73 5.07 4.37 -52.89
N ILE A 74 6.32 4.02 -53.23
CA ILE A 74 7.27 3.45 -52.27
C ILE A 74 7.63 4.49 -51.18
N LEU A 75 7.88 5.74 -51.57
CA LEU A 75 8.12 6.83 -50.60
C LEU A 75 6.86 7.09 -49.75
N GLY A 76 5.66 7.07 -50.37
CA GLY A 76 4.38 7.18 -49.68
C GLY A 76 4.15 6.06 -48.65
N TYR A 77 4.47 4.82 -49.02
CA TYR A 77 4.45 3.66 -48.10
C TYR A 77 5.36 3.87 -46.89
N GLY A 78 6.60 4.29 -47.14
CA GLY A 78 7.57 4.58 -46.07
C GLY A 78 7.12 5.72 -45.18
N ALA A 79 6.60 6.81 -45.76
CA ALA A 79 6.07 7.95 -45.02
C ALA A 79 4.86 7.59 -44.15
N LEU A 80 3.92 6.81 -44.64
CA LEU A 80 2.76 6.34 -43.84
C LEU A 80 3.19 5.44 -42.70
N ARG A 81 4.13 4.54 -42.93
CA ARG A 81 4.65 3.63 -41.90
C ARG A 81 5.39 4.41 -40.80
N LEU A 82 6.23 5.37 -41.19
CA LEU A 82 6.90 6.27 -40.25
C LEU A 82 5.88 7.11 -39.48
N SER A 83 4.92 7.72 -40.18
CA SER A 83 3.88 8.54 -39.54
C SER A 83 3.07 7.75 -38.50
N SER A 84 2.66 6.51 -38.84
CA SER A 84 1.95 5.64 -37.92
C SER A 84 2.75 5.36 -36.65
N ALA A 85 4.05 5.07 -36.79
CA ALA A 85 4.93 4.83 -35.63
C ALA A 85 5.12 6.10 -34.78
N VAL A 86 5.45 7.25 -35.42
CA VAL A 86 5.67 8.52 -34.72
C VAL A 86 4.41 8.99 -33.99
N LEU A 87 3.24 8.93 -34.65
CA LEU A 87 1.97 9.30 -34.03
C LEU A 87 1.63 8.38 -32.85
N GLY A 88 1.98 7.09 -32.93
CA GLY A 88 1.86 6.15 -31.81
C GLY A 88 2.71 6.56 -30.61
N GLU A 89 3.99 6.82 -30.81
CA GLU A 89 4.90 7.26 -29.75
C GLU A 89 4.49 8.63 -29.15
N MET A 90 4.05 9.57 -30.00
CA MET A 90 3.54 10.86 -29.51
C MET A 90 2.28 10.67 -28.64
N ARG A 91 1.36 9.79 -29.01
CA ARG A 91 0.19 9.45 -28.21
C ARG A 91 0.62 8.93 -26.84
N ASP A 92 1.58 7.99 -26.79
CA ASP A 92 2.06 7.35 -25.58
C ASP A 92 2.74 8.39 -24.65
N ALA A 93 3.57 9.26 -25.20
CA ALA A 93 4.21 10.35 -24.46
C ALA A 93 3.20 11.36 -23.88
N VAL A 94 2.16 11.74 -24.65
CA VAL A 94 1.11 12.65 -24.17
C VAL A 94 0.30 12.01 -23.05
N PHE A 95 -0.03 10.74 -23.16
CA PHE A 95 -0.86 10.02 -22.19
C PHE A 95 -0.09 9.59 -20.93
N ALA A 96 1.22 9.43 -20.99
CA ALA A 96 2.05 9.08 -19.84
C ALA A 96 1.83 10.03 -18.66
N LYS A 97 1.70 11.35 -18.91
CA LYS A 97 1.41 12.35 -17.87
C LYS A 97 0.05 12.14 -17.21
N VAL A 98 -0.94 11.66 -17.98
CA VAL A 98 -2.30 11.38 -17.47
C VAL A 98 -2.23 10.18 -16.52
N THR A 99 -1.63 9.08 -16.97
CA THR A 99 -1.50 7.84 -16.18
C THR A 99 -0.72 8.08 -14.88
N GLN A 100 0.50 8.65 -14.99
CA GLN A 100 1.35 8.90 -13.81
C GLN A 100 0.72 9.92 -12.86
N GLY A 101 0.04 10.93 -13.39
CA GLY A 101 -0.68 11.91 -12.59
C GLY A 101 -1.86 11.32 -11.82
N ALA A 102 -2.64 10.42 -12.45
CA ALA A 102 -3.72 9.70 -11.79
C ALA A 102 -3.20 8.77 -10.68
N ILE A 103 -2.16 7.97 -10.98
CA ILE A 103 -1.53 7.05 -10.01
C ILE A 103 -1.04 7.82 -8.79
N ARG A 104 -0.27 8.92 -9.00
CA ARG A 104 0.25 9.74 -7.91
C ARG A 104 -0.87 10.26 -6.99
N LYS A 105 -1.96 10.78 -7.57
CA LYS A 105 -3.07 11.34 -6.79
C LYS A 105 -3.81 10.27 -6.00
N ILE A 106 -4.09 9.13 -6.62
CA ILE A 106 -4.79 8.03 -5.94
C ILE A 106 -3.91 7.46 -4.82
N ALA A 107 -2.62 7.23 -5.08
CA ALA A 107 -1.69 6.73 -4.07
C ALA A 107 -1.61 7.68 -2.87
N LEU A 108 -1.52 9.01 -3.11
CA LEU A 108 -1.51 10.01 -2.05
C LEU A 108 -2.82 9.99 -1.24
N GLN A 109 -3.97 9.93 -1.90
CA GLN A 109 -5.26 9.89 -1.21
C GLN A 109 -5.43 8.62 -0.36
N VAL A 110 -4.98 7.46 -0.86
CA VAL A 110 -4.98 6.22 -0.07
C VAL A 110 -4.06 6.35 1.14
N PHE A 111 -2.86 6.90 0.95
CA PHE A 111 -1.88 7.11 2.02
C PHE A 111 -2.43 8.05 3.11
N GLU A 112 -2.98 9.20 2.74
CA GLU A 112 -3.61 10.14 3.68
C GLU A 112 -4.78 9.50 4.41
N HIS A 113 -5.60 8.71 3.70
CA HIS A 113 -6.74 8.03 4.29
C HIS A 113 -6.31 6.99 5.32
N LEU A 114 -5.28 6.19 5.03
CA LEU A 114 -4.74 5.21 5.97
C LEU A 114 -4.25 5.86 7.27
N HIS A 115 -3.63 7.05 7.20
CA HIS A 115 -3.21 7.78 8.39
C HIS A 115 -4.38 8.36 9.21
N ARG A 116 -5.58 8.48 8.63
CA ARG A 116 -6.81 8.87 9.33
C ARG A 116 -7.54 7.71 10.00
N LEU A 117 -7.17 6.46 9.69
CA LEU A 117 -7.79 5.28 10.29
C LEU A 117 -7.33 5.09 11.73
N SER A 118 -8.16 4.40 12.53
CA SER A 118 -7.92 4.17 13.96
C SER A 118 -6.69 3.29 14.22
N LEU A 119 -6.12 3.43 15.42
CA LEU A 119 -5.03 2.57 15.90
C LEU A 119 -5.44 1.09 15.87
N ARG A 120 -6.70 0.77 16.20
CA ARG A 120 -7.25 -0.60 16.13
C ARG A 120 -7.05 -1.21 14.75
N PHE A 121 -7.39 -0.48 13.69
CA PHE A 121 -7.22 -0.95 12.32
C PHE A 121 -5.76 -1.32 12.01
N HIS A 122 -4.80 -0.51 12.47
CA HIS A 122 -3.37 -0.76 12.25
C HIS A 122 -2.83 -1.94 13.07
N LEU A 123 -3.34 -2.15 14.30
CA LEU A 123 -2.95 -3.28 15.15
C LEU A 123 -3.52 -4.62 14.65
N GLU A 124 -4.75 -4.62 14.10
CA GLU A 124 -5.40 -5.84 13.58
C GLU A 124 -4.82 -6.30 12.23
N ARG A 125 -4.20 -5.41 11.47
CA ARG A 125 -3.66 -5.71 10.15
C ARG A 125 -2.14 -5.69 10.11
N GLN A 126 -1.58 -6.64 9.35
CA GLN A 126 -0.15 -6.63 9.04
C GLN A 126 0.17 -5.47 8.07
N THR A 127 1.03 -4.56 8.47
CA THR A 127 1.46 -3.38 7.68
C THR A 127 1.98 -3.76 6.30
N GLY A 128 2.73 -4.87 6.19
CA GLY A 128 3.23 -5.38 4.91
C GLY A 128 2.14 -5.84 3.93
N GLY A 129 0.95 -6.22 4.43
CA GLY A 129 -0.22 -6.53 3.61
C GLY A 129 -0.81 -5.28 2.96
N MET A 130 -0.95 -4.21 3.72
CA MET A 130 -1.49 -2.93 3.23
C MET A 130 -0.60 -2.29 2.15
N SER A 131 0.72 -2.28 2.37
CA SER A 131 1.67 -1.76 1.38
C SER A 131 1.57 -2.52 0.05
N ARG A 132 1.43 -3.85 0.10
CA ARG A 132 1.21 -4.69 -1.10
C ARG A 132 -0.12 -4.39 -1.78
N ASP A 133 -1.20 -4.18 -1.04
CA ASP A 133 -2.52 -3.86 -1.61
C ASP A 133 -2.49 -2.51 -2.36
N ILE A 134 -1.76 -1.52 -1.84
CA ILE A 134 -1.56 -0.23 -2.51
C ILE A 134 -0.72 -0.39 -3.79
N ASP A 135 0.43 -1.08 -3.70
CA ASP A 135 1.32 -1.30 -4.85
C ASP A 135 0.62 -2.06 -5.97
N ARG A 136 -0.10 -3.14 -5.65
CA ARG A 136 -0.88 -3.89 -6.63
C ARG A 136 -2.03 -3.08 -7.21
N GLY A 137 -2.76 -2.35 -6.38
CA GLY A 137 -3.86 -1.50 -6.84
C GLY A 137 -3.39 -0.40 -7.79
N THR A 138 -2.28 0.27 -7.49
CA THR A 138 -1.69 1.30 -8.37
C THR A 138 -1.13 0.72 -9.67
N LYS A 139 -0.50 -0.46 -9.63
CA LYS A 139 -0.08 -1.21 -10.83
C LYS A 139 -1.28 -1.64 -11.66
N GLY A 140 -2.36 -2.08 -11.02
CA GLY A 140 -3.62 -2.41 -11.68
C GLY A 140 -4.22 -1.22 -12.43
N ILE A 141 -4.22 -0.03 -11.82
CA ILE A 141 -4.66 1.21 -12.49
C ILE A 141 -3.79 1.49 -13.72
N SER A 142 -2.46 1.42 -13.56
CA SER A 142 -1.52 1.63 -14.66
C SER A 142 -1.78 0.69 -15.82
N PHE A 143 -1.95 -0.61 -15.52
CA PHE A 143 -2.24 -1.62 -16.51
C PHE A 143 -3.56 -1.34 -17.24
N LEU A 144 -4.64 -1.10 -16.51
CA LEU A 144 -5.96 -0.84 -17.11
C LEU A 144 -5.94 0.38 -18.01
N LEU A 145 -5.38 1.50 -17.58
CA LEU A 145 -5.33 2.73 -18.36
C LEU A 145 -4.48 2.56 -19.62
N ASN A 146 -3.27 2.01 -19.47
CA ASN A 146 -2.36 1.82 -20.61
C ASN A 146 -2.90 0.78 -21.59
N PHE A 147 -3.35 -0.38 -21.10
CA PHE A 147 -3.82 -1.45 -21.98
C PHE A 147 -5.12 -1.09 -22.72
N THR A 148 -6.04 -0.42 -22.04
CA THR A 148 -7.30 0.02 -22.68
C THR A 148 -7.01 1.00 -23.80
N LEU A 149 -6.16 2.01 -23.55
CA LEU A 149 -5.90 3.07 -24.52
C LEU A 149 -4.91 2.65 -25.61
N PHE A 150 -3.90 1.81 -25.30
CA PHE A 150 -2.82 1.51 -26.23
C PHE A 150 -3.00 0.18 -26.97
N ASN A 151 -3.89 -0.70 -26.50
CA ASN A 151 -4.12 -2.01 -27.13
C ASN A 151 -5.59 -2.22 -27.49
N ILE A 152 -6.53 -2.14 -26.54
CA ILE A 152 -7.94 -2.48 -26.81
C ILE A 152 -8.56 -1.47 -27.76
N LEU A 153 -8.52 -0.19 -27.44
CA LEU A 153 -9.16 0.86 -28.23
C LEU A 153 -8.56 0.97 -29.64
N PRO A 154 -7.20 0.97 -29.83
CA PRO A 154 -6.61 0.94 -31.16
C PRO A 154 -7.02 -0.27 -32.01
N THR A 155 -7.10 -1.46 -31.37
CA THR A 155 -7.51 -2.68 -32.06
C THR A 155 -8.98 -2.60 -32.52
N LEU A 156 -9.87 -2.08 -31.70
CA LEU A 156 -11.27 -1.87 -32.08
C LEU A 156 -11.42 -0.87 -33.21
N VAL A 157 -10.67 0.24 -33.20
CA VAL A 157 -10.65 1.21 -34.29
C VAL A 157 -10.13 0.55 -35.60
N GLU A 158 -9.07 -0.23 -35.48
CA GLU A 158 -8.47 -0.93 -36.62
C GLU A 158 -9.42 -1.98 -37.25
N ILE A 159 -10.07 -2.80 -36.42
CA ILE A 159 -11.09 -3.76 -36.86
C ILE A 159 -12.21 -3.01 -37.58
N GLY A 160 -12.70 -1.89 -37.01
CA GLY A 160 -13.76 -1.08 -37.63
C GLY A 160 -13.36 -0.49 -38.98
N LEU A 161 -12.13 0.05 -39.11
CA LEU A 161 -11.61 0.61 -40.33
C LEU A 161 -11.42 -0.47 -41.43
N VAL A 162 -10.79 -1.60 -41.08
CA VAL A 162 -10.59 -2.72 -42.04
C VAL A 162 -11.93 -3.27 -42.48
N ALA A 163 -12.90 -3.43 -41.56
CA ALA A 163 -14.24 -3.88 -41.91
C ALA A 163 -14.94 -2.94 -42.91
N ALA A 164 -14.87 -1.62 -42.65
CA ALA A 164 -15.45 -0.64 -43.56
C ALA A 164 -14.83 -0.70 -44.97
N ILE A 165 -13.50 -0.87 -45.06
CA ILE A 165 -12.80 -1.01 -46.34
C ILE A 165 -13.19 -2.30 -47.06
N LEU A 166 -13.26 -3.43 -46.34
CA LEU A 166 -13.66 -4.70 -46.92
C LEU A 166 -15.09 -4.66 -47.47
N LEU A 167 -16.03 -4.06 -46.74
CA LEU A 167 -17.42 -3.90 -47.18
C LEU A 167 -17.58 -2.95 -48.36
N GLN A 168 -16.73 -1.92 -48.44
CA GLN A 168 -16.81 -0.91 -49.49
C GLN A 168 -16.14 -1.36 -50.82
N LYS A 169 -15.00 -2.08 -50.72
CA LYS A 169 -14.17 -2.45 -51.88
C LYS A 169 -14.43 -3.86 -52.40
N TYR A 170 -14.92 -4.79 -51.55
CA TYR A 170 -15.09 -6.19 -51.89
C TYR A 170 -16.50 -6.69 -51.61
N HIS A 171 -16.80 -7.90 -52.08
CA HIS A 171 -18.07 -8.53 -51.75
C HIS A 171 -18.22 -8.75 -50.25
N TRP A 172 -19.43 -8.59 -49.71
CA TRP A 172 -19.72 -8.67 -48.25
C TRP A 172 -19.21 -9.96 -47.60
N THR A 173 -19.04 -11.04 -48.35
CA THR A 173 -18.53 -12.33 -47.87
C THR A 173 -17.12 -12.22 -47.25
N PHE A 174 -16.25 -11.34 -47.76
CA PHE A 174 -14.93 -11.12 -47.20
C PHE A 174 -15.02 -10.55 -45.76
N ALA A 175 -15.88 -9.58 -45.57
CA ALA A 175 -16.15 -9.03 -44.24
C ALA A 175 -16.78 -10.09 -43.32
N ALA A 176 -17.76 -10.85 -43.82
CA ALA A 176 -18.43 -11.91 -43.06
C ALA A 176 -17.46 -13.00 -42.57
N VAL A 177 -16.58 -13.51 -43.42
CA VAL A 177 -15.56 -14.50 -43.04
C VAL A 177 -14.56 -13.90 -42.04
N THR A 178 -14.13 -12.64 -42.24
CA THR A 178 -13.24 -11.96 -41.30
C THR A 178 -13.89 -11.83 -39.94
N PHE A 179 -15.13 -11.34 -39.84
CA PHE A 179 -15.85 -11.21 -38.60
C PHE A 179 -16.13 -12.56 -37.93
N ALA A 180 -16.52 -13.57 -38.69
CA ALA A 180 -16.75 -14.91 -38.17
C ALA A 180 -15.46 -15.50 -37.57
N THR A 181 -14.31 -15.32 -38.23
CA THR A 181 -13.01 -15.77 -37.75
C THR A 181 -12.62 -15.04 -36.47
N ILE A 182 -12.78 -13.70 -36.40
CA ILE A 182 -12.50 -12.90 -35.21
C ILE A 182 -13.44 -13.30 -34.05
N ALA A 183 -14.74 -13.46 -34.29
CA ALA A 183 -15.70 -13.87 -33.30
C ALA A 183 -15.40 -15.26 -32.73
N LEU A 184 -15.08 -16.23 -33.62
CA LEU A 184 -14.67 -17.58 -33.22
C LEU A 184 -13.37 -17.55 -32.40
N TYR A 185 -12.38 -16.76 -32.86
CA TYR A 185 -11.12 -16.58 -32.14
C TYR A 185 -11.35 -16.01 -30.74
N ILE A 186 -12.13 -14.93 -30.60
CA ILE A 186 -12.45 -14.31 -29.30
C ILE A 186 -13.20 -15.30 -28.41
N GLY A 187 -14.25 -15.95 -28.92
CA GLY A 187 -15.05 -16.92 -28.17
C GLY A 187 -14.21 -18.09 -27.66
N PHE A 188 -13.38 -18.69 -28.54
CA PHE A 188 -12.44 -19.75 -28.18
C PHE A 188 -11.44 -19.28 -27.13
N THR A 189 -10.83 -18.11 -27.34
CA THR A 189 -9.83 -17.55 -26.43
C THR A 189 -10.42 -17.31 -25.03
N LEU A 190 -11.61 -16.70 -24.93
CA LEU A 190 -12.25 -16.42 -23.65
C LEU A 190 -12.65 -17.73 -22.95
N GLY A 191 -13.29 -18.66 -23.67
CA GLY A 191 -13.72 -19.95 -23.11
C GLY A 191 -12.55 -20.80 -22.59
N VAL A 192 -11.50 -20.95 -23.41
CA VAL A 192 -10.31 -21.72 -22.99
C VAL A 192 -9.53 -21.00 -21.90
N THR A 193 -9.45 -19.67 -21.92
CA THR A 193 -8.78 -18.90 -20.85
C THR A 193 -9.51 -19.09 -19.52
N GLU A 194 -10.84 -19.07 -19.48
CA GLU A 194 -11.62 -19.31 -18.26
C GLU A 194 -11.39 -20.73 -17.72
N TRP A 195 -11.43 -21.74 -18.60
CA TRP A 195 -11.11 -23.13 -18.25
C TRP A 195 -9.69 -23.28 -17.69
N ARG A 196 -8.70 -22.61 -18.28
CA ARG A 196 -7.30 -22.64 -17.84
C ARG A 196 -7.06 -21.97 -16.48
N MET A 197 -7.94 -21.05 -16.06
CA MET A 197 -7.77 -20.34 -14.79
C MET A 197 -7.75 -21.28 -13.58
N HIS A 198 -8.42 -22.45 -13.66
CA HIS A 198 -8.34 -23.47 -12.62
C HIS A 198 -6.91 -24.00 -12.42
N PHE A 199 -6.27 -24.47 -13.50
CA PHE A 199 -4.89 -24.99 -13.44
C PHE A 199 -3.88 -23.95 -12.95
N ARG A 200 -4.09 -22.70 -13.30
CA ARG A 200 -3.22 -21.61 -12.87
C ARG A 200 -3.40 -21.27 -11.40
N ARG A 201 -4.63 -21.32 -10.88
CA ARG A 201 -4.87 -21.12 -9.43
C ARG A 201 -4.20 -22.22 -8.62
N ASP A 202 -4.37 -23.49 -9.03
CA ASP A 202 -3.73 -24.63 -8.37
C ASP A 202 -2.21 -24.49 -8.34
N MET A 203 -1.61 -24.11 -9.48
CA MET A 203 -0.17 -23.86 -9.56
C MET A 203 0.27 -22.73 -8.62
N ASN A 204 -0.43 -21.59 -8.60
CA ASN A 204 -0.09 -20.44 -7.75
C ASN A 204 -0.26 -20.77 -6.25
N ASP A 205 -1.26 -21.56 -5.88
CA ASP A 205 -1.49 -21.97 -4.49
C ASP A 205 -0.38 -22.91 -4.00
N LEU A 206 0.09 -23.82 -4.86
CA LEU A 206 1.19 -24.71 -4.55
C LEU A 206 2.53 -23.96 -4.49
N ASP A 207 2.76 -22.99 -5.39
CA ASP A 207 3.92 -22.09 -5.37
C ASP A 207 3.97 -21.32 -4.05
N SER A 208 2.86 -20.70 -3.66
CA SER A 208 2.76 -19.96 -2.40
C SER A 208 3.07 -20.83 -1.18
N LYS A 209 2.58 -22.10 -1.16
CA LYS A 209 2.86 -23.05 -0.09
C LYS A 209 4.34 -23.47 -0.05
N ALA A 210 4.94 -23.69 -1.21
CA ALA A 210 6.36 -24.04 -1.31
C ALA A 210 7.24 -22.87 -0.82
N ASN A 211 6.97 -21.65 -1.30
CA ASN A 211 7.69 -20.45 -0.89
C ASN A 211 7.54 -20.14 0.62
N THR A 212 6.34 -20.30 1.19
CA THR A 212 6.14 -20.11 2.64
C THR A 212 7.03 -21.07 3.43
N ARG A 213 7.11 -22.33 3.02
CA ARG A 213 7.96 -23.33 3.70
C ARG A 213 9.46 -22.99 3.59
N ALA A 214 9.92 -22.59 2.42
CA ALA A 214 11.30 -22.18 2.23
C ALA A 214 11.66 -20.99 3.12
N ILE A 215 10.79 -19.95 3.15
CA ILE A 215 10.99 -18.75 3.97
C ILE A 215 10.99 -19.12 5.46
N ASP A 216 10.03 -19.93 5.92
CA ASP A 216 9.97 -20.38 7.33
C ASP A 216 11.25 -21.11 7.75
N SER A 217 11.76 -22.02 6.91
CA SER A 217 13.01 -22.74 7.18
C SER A 217 14.22 -21.79 7.25
N LEU A 218 14.27 -20.78 6.35
CA LEU A 218 15.36 -19.79 6.32
C LEU A 218 15.29 -18.79 7.48
N ILE A 219 14.11 -18.38 7.90
CA ILE A 219 13.93 -17.52 9.08
C ILE A 219 14.37 -18.26 10.35
N ASN A 220 14.09 -19.56 10.42
CA ASN A 220 14.47 -20.42 11.54
C ASN A 220 15.82 -21.13 11.30
N TYR A 221 16.74 -20.51 10.54
CA TYR A 221 18.01 -21.09 10.15
C TYR A 221 18.81 -21.66 11.33
N GLU A 222 18.92 -20.91 12.41
CA GLU A 222 19.63 -21.36 13.62
C GLU A 222 18.99 -22.62 14.20
N THR A 223 17.65 -22.67 14.28
CA THR A 223 16.92 -23.83 14.77
C THR A 223 17.20 -25.06 13.90
N VAL A 224 17.17 -24.90 12.58
CA VAL A 224 17.50 -25.99 11.65
C VAL A 224 18.90 -26.49 11.90
N LYS A 225 19.87 -25.59 12.13
CA LYS A 225 21.28 -25.96 12.45
C LYS A 225 21.44 -26.61 13.82
N TYR A 226 20.76 -26.11 14.84
CA TYR A 226 20.82 -26.68 16.20
C TYR A 226 20.35 -28.13 16.25
N PHE A 227 19.41 -28.51 15.39
CA PHE A 227 18.86 -29.87 15.35
C PHE A 227 19.44 -30.72 14.20
N GLY A 228 20.30 -30.18 13.33
CA GLY A 228 20.92 -30.90 12.21
C GLY A 228 19.91 -31.41 11.16
N ASN A 229 18.80 -30.69 10.97
CA ASN A 229 17.65 -31.13 10.18
C ASN A 229 17.65 -30.59 8.73
N GLU A 230 18.80 -30.16 8.18
CA GLU A 230 18.89 -29.57 6.84
C GLU A 230 18.36 -30.50 5.76
N ARG A 231 18.69 -31.80 5.88
CA ARG A 231 18.26 -32.80 4.91
C ARG A 231 16.75 -33.02 4.96
N TRP A 232 16.20 -33.07 6.16
CA TRP A 232 14.76 -33.22 6.33
C TRP A 232 13.99 -32.01 5.78
N GLU A 233 14.47 -30.79 6.01
CA GLU A 233 13.87 -29.57 5.43
C GLU A 233 13.99 -29.55 3.91
N ALA A 234 15.13 -30.01 3.34
CA ALA A 234 15.30 -30.13 1.90
C ALA A 234 14.31 -31.12 1.28
N GLU A 235 14.15 -32.32 1.87
CA GLU A 235 13.19 -33.34 1.42
C GLU A 235 11.73 -32.82 1.51
N ARG A 236 11.40 -32.11 2.57
CA ARG A 236 10.08 -31.48 2.78
C ARG A 236 9.79 -30.39 1.75
N TYR A 237 10.78 -29.61 1.40
CA TYR A 237 10.69 -28.58 0.36
C TYR A 237 10.57 -29.20 -1.03
N ASP A 238 11.40 -30.21 -1.35
CA ASP A 238 11.35 -30.97 -2.62
C ASP A 238 9.98 -31.59 -2.87
N HIS A 239 9.37 -32.21 -1.85
CA HIS A 239 8.00 -32.72 -1.96
C HIS A 239 6.96 -31.63 -2.30
N SER A 240 7.19 -30.39 -1.84
CA SER A 240 6.31 -29.26 -2.18
C SER A 240 6.54 -28.78 -3.61
N LEU A 241 7.81 -28.76 -4.04
CA LEU A 241 8.21 -28.42 -5.41
C LEU A 241 7.71 -29.44 -6.43
N SER A 242 7.75 -30.74 -6.12
CA SER A 242 7.25 -31.79 -7.00
C SER A 242 5.74 -31.64 -7.28
N LYS A 243 4.95 -31.26 -6.27
CA LYS A 243 3.52 -30.94 -6.46
C LYS A 243 3.30 -29.72 -7.31
N TRP A 244 4.09 -28.67 -7.08
CA TRP A 244 4.06 -27.45 -7.89
C TRP A 244 4.45 -27.74 -9.34
N GLU A 245 5.52 -28.54 -9.58
CA GLU A 245 5.97 -28.96 -10.91
C GLU A 245 4.83 -29.64 -11.68
N ALA A 246 4.18 -30.62 -11.08
CA ALA A 246 3.05 -31.32 -11.72
C ALA A 246 1.90 -30.36 -12.12
N ALA A 247 1.60 -29.36 -11.28
CA ALA A 247 0.60 -28.33 -11.60
C ALA A 247 1.09 -27.36 -12.67
N ALA A 248 2.37 -26.98 -12.64
CA ALA A 248 3.00 -26.10 -13.63
C ALA A 248 3.00 -26.74 -15.03
N VAL A 249 3.29 -28.04 -15.13
CA VAL A 249 3.22 -28.80 -16.39
C VAL A 249 1.79 -28.79 -16.93
N LYS A 250 0.76 -29.06 -16.10
CA LYS A 250 -0.65 -28.99 -16.54
C LYS A 250 -1.04 -27.59 -17.01
N ASN A 251 -0.61 -26.55 -16.31
CA ASN A 251 -0.85 -25.17 -16.74
C ASN A 251 -0.16 -24.88 -18.08
N GLN A 252 1.08 -25.35 -18.30
CA GLN A 252 1.81 -25.17 -19.58
C GLN A 252 1.13 -25.91 -20.73
N VAL A 253 0.72 -27.16 -20.53
CA VAL A 253 -0.01 -27.95 -21.55
C VAL A 253 -1.31 -27.26 -21.95
N SER A 254 -2.05 -26.73 -20.96
CA SER A 254 -3.27 -25.97 -21.23
C SER A 254 -3.01 -24.67 -22.01
N LEU A 255 -1.85 -24.01 -21.81
CA LEU A 255 -1.42 -22.86 -22.62
C LEU A 255 -1.12 -23.27 -24.07
N SER A 256 -0.42 -24.38 -24.25
CA SER A 256 -0.12 -24.91 -25.58
C SER A 256 -1.39 -25.25 -26.34
N PHE A 257 -2.40 -25.80 -25.69
CA PHE A 257 -3.72 -26.05 -26.27
C PHE A 257 -4.40 -24.75 -26.72
N LEU A 258 -4.38 -23.70 -25.90
CA LEU A 258 -4.90 -22.38 -26.29
C LEU A 258 -4.19 -21.84 -27.52
N ASN A 259 -2.86 -21.83 -27.53
CA ASN A 259 -2.07 -21.29 -28.64
C ASN A 259 -2.27 -22.09 -29.95
N ALA A 260 -2.32 -23.41 -29.88
CA ALA A 260 -2.57 -24.27 -31.01
C ALA A 260 -3.97 -24.04 -31.60
N GLY A 261 -5.00 -23.94 -30.76
CA GLY A 261 -6.36 -23.65 -31.21
C GLY A 261 -6.50 -22.27 -31.87
N GLN A 262 -5.87 -21.25 -31.26
CA GLN A 262 -5.81 -19.89 -31.81
C GLN A 262 -5.12 -19.90 -33.20
N ALA A 263 -3.96 -20.54 -33.32
CA ALA A 263 -3.24 -20.64 -34.58
C ALA A 263 -4.06 -21.39 -35.67
N SER A 264 -4.79 -22.45 -35.27
CA SER A 264 -5.66 -23.21 -36.18
C SER A 264 -6.82 -22.35 -36.70
N ILE A 265 -7.49 -21.59 -35.84
CA ILE A 265 -8.59 -20.69 -36.24
C ILE A 265 -8.09 -19.64 -37.23
N ILE A 266 -6.94 -19.01 -36.93
CA ILE A 266 -6.31 -18.03 -37.82
C ILE A 266 -5.94 -18.67 -39.16
N ALA A 267 -5.29 -19.84 -39.15
CA ALA A 267 -4.86 -20.53 -40.35
C ALA A 267 -6.05 -20.85 -41.28
N VAL A 268 -7.14 -21.35 -40.72
CA VAL A 268 -8.37 -21.63 -41.47
C VAL A 268 -8.95 -20.34 -42.08
N GLY A 269 -9.10 -19.29 -41.26
CA GLY A 269 -9.64 -18.00 -41.71
C GLY A 269 -8.80 -17.35 -42.82
N VAL A 270 -7.46 -17.36 -42.67
CA VAL A 270 -6.53 -16.85 -43.69
C VAL A 270 -6.64 -17.67 -44.98
N THR A 271 -6.63 -19.01 -44.87
CA THR A 271 -6.73 -19.89 -46.04
C THR A 271 -8.01 -19.67 -46.82
N LEU A 272 -9.16 -19.53 -46.13
CA LEU A 272 -10.44 -19.24 -46.77
C LEU A 272 -10.41 -17.89 -47.48
N LEU A 273 -9.94 -16.84 -46.85
CA LEU A 273 -9.93 -15.49 -47.43
C LEU A 273 -8.92 -15.36 -48.58
N VAL A 274 -7.73 -15.96 -48.46
CA VAL A 274 -6.75 -16.02 -49.55
C VAL A 274 -7.29 -16.85 -50.71
N GLY A 275 -7.97 -17.98 -50.44
CA GLY A 275 -8.62 -18.80 -51.47
C GLY A 275 -9.72 -18.05 -52.20
N MET A 276 -10.56 -17.28 -51.47
CA MET A 276 -11.58 -16.42 -52.08
C MET A 276 -10.96 -15.32 -52.96
N ALA A 277 -9.89 -14.66 -52.47
CA ALA A 277 -9.19 -13.63 -53.22
C ALA A 277 -8.50 -14.21 -54.48
N ALA A 278 -7.84 -15.36 -54.37
CA ALA A 278 -7.21 -16.05 -55.48
C ALA A 278 -8.26 -16.45 -56.57
N ASN A 279 -9.42 -16.95 -56.14
CA ASN A 279 -10.53 -17.25 -57.09
C ASN A 279 -11.04 -15.97 -57.76
N GLY A 280 -11.13 -14.85 -57.07
CA GLY A 280 -11.48 -13.55 -57.63
C GLY A 280 -10.44 -13.06 -58.67
N VAL A 281 -9.15 -13.28 -58.40
CA VAL A 281 -8.09 -12.96 -59.36
C VAL A 281 -8.19 -13.83 -60.63
N VAL A 282 -8.41 -15.15 -60.49
CA VAL A 282 -8.57 -16.07 -61.63
C VAL A 282 -9.78 -15.69 -62.51
N LYS A 283 -10.86 -15.20 -61.84
CA LYS A 283 -12.05 -14.72 -62.56
C LYS A 283 -11.91 -13.33 -63.18
N GLY A 284 -10.83 -12.61 -62.90
CA GLY A 284 -10.63 -11.23 -63.33
C GLY A 284 -11.45 -10.19 -62.56
N GLU A 285 -12.07 -10.57 -61.44
CA GLU A 285 -12.85 -9.69 -60.56
C GLU A 285 -11.98 -8.94 -59.55
N MET A 286 -10.77 -9.45 -59.30
CA MET A 286 -9.79 -8.90 -58.34
C MET A 286 -8.40 -8.82 -58.98
N THR A 287 -7.54 -7.93 -58.44
CA THR A 287 -6.14 -7.78 -58.85
C THR A 287 -5.19 -8.62 -57.96
N LEU A 288 -3.94 -8.80 -58.40
CA LEU A 288 -2.90 -9.39 -57.55
C LEU A 288 -2.65 -8.53 -56.27
N GLY A 289 -2.76 -7.21 -56.42
CA GLY A 289 -2.67 -6.29 -55.27
C GLY A 289 -3.82 -6.48 -54.26
N ASP A 290 -5.02 -6.85 -54.73
CA ASP A 290 -6.15 -7.17 -53.83
C ASP A 290 -5.88 -8.40 -52.97
N LEU A 291 -5.26 -9.43 -53.53
CA LEU A 291 -4.86 -10.63 -52.78
C LEU A 291 -3.83 -10.28 -51.70
N VAL A 292 -2.85 -9.44 -52.05
CA VAL A 292 -1.85 -8.96 -51.11
C VAL A 292 -2.50 -8.10 -50.01
N LEU A 293 -3.44 -7.23 -50.34
CA LEU A 293 -4.16 -6.37 -49.40
C LEU A 293 -4.95 -7.19 -48.40
N VAL A 294 -5.76 -8.16 -48.85
CA VAL A 294 -6.55 -9.03 -47.97
C VAL A 294 -5.65 -9.78 -47.00
N ASN A 295 -4.54 -10.36 -47.48
CA ASN A 295 -3.59 -11.05 -46.64
C ASN A 295 -2.93 -10.11 -45.61
N ALA A 296 -2.53 -8.89 -46.02
CA ALA A 296 -1.91 -7.91 -45.13
C ALA A 296 -2.87 -7.44 -44.02
N PHE A 297 -4.16 -7.19 -44.34
CA PHE A 297 -5.17 -6.85 -43.34
C PHE A 297 -5.39 -7.97 -42.32
N LEU A 298 -5.39 -9.23 -42.74
CA LEU A 298 -5.54 -10.36 -41.84
C LEU A 298 -4.37 -10.45 -40.84
N LEU A 299 -3.13 -10.37 -41.33
CA LEU A 299 -1.95 -10.39 -40.49
C LEU A 299 -1.95 -9.22 -39.50
N GLN A 300 -2.40 -8.05 -39.96
CA GLN A 300 -2.50 -6.85 -39.13
C GLN A 300 -3.54 -6.98 -38.00
N LEU A 301 -4.72 -7.57 -38.29
CA LEU A 301 -5.78 -7.78 -37.31
C LEU A 301 -5.45 -8.87 -36.28
N TYR A 302 -4.77 -9.95 -36.70
CA TYR A 302 -4.50 -11.07 -35.79
C TYR A 302 -3.37 -10.81 -34.80
N GLY A 303 -2.41 -9.93 -35.12
CA GLY A 303 -1.31 -9.58 -34.22
C GLY A 303 -1.79 -9.17 -32.82
N PRO A 304 -2.63 -8.14 -32.68
CA PRO A 304 -3.16 -7.70 -31.37
C PRO A 304 -4.03 -8.75 -30.68
N LEU A 305 -4.73 -9.61 -31.42
CA LEU A 305 -5.61 -10.63 -30.84
C LEU A 305 -4.85 -11.73 -30.10
N ASN A 306 -3.59 -12.00 -30.48
CA ASN A 306 -2.77 -13.01 -29.78
C ASN A 306 -2.59 -12.72 -28.28
N PHE A 307 -2.68 -11.47 -27.87
CA PHE A 307 -2.57 -11.06 -26.47
C PHE A 307 -3.91 -11.06 -25.72
N LEU A 308 -5.04 -11.31 -26.38
CA LEU A 308 -6.38 -11.17 -25.80
C LEU A 308 -6.58 -12.00 -24.53
N GLY A 309 -6.11 -13.24 -24.50
CA GLY A 309 -6.20 -14.12 -23.32
C GLY A 309 -5.38 -13.62 -22.13
N PHE A 310 -4.21 -13.04 -22.38
CA PHE A 310 -3.41 -12.38 -21.36
C PHE A 310 -4.10 -11.12 -20.83
N VAL A 311 -4.56 -10.27 -21.74
CA VAL A 311 -5.23 -9.00 -21.42
C VAL A 311 -6.49 -9.22 -20.58
N TYR A 312 -7.35 -10.15 -20.99
CA TYR A 312 -8.59 -10.49 -20.27
C TYR A 312 -8.32 -10.87 -18.82
N ARG A 313 -7.33 -11.73 -18.60
CA ARG A 313 -6.95 -12.15 -17.26
C ARG A 313 -6.36 -11.01 -16.44
N GLU A 314 -5.46 -10.22 -17.03
CA GLU A 314 -4.80 -9.14 -16.31
C GLU A 314 -5.77 -8.00 -15.97
N ILE A 315 -6.78 -7.76 -16.82
CA ILE A 315 -7.89 -6.86 -16.48
C ILE A 315 -8.64 -7.37 -15.23
N LYS A 316 -8.99 -8.67 -15.18
CA LYS A 316 -9.66 -9.26 -14.01
C LYS A 316 -8.81 -9.11 -12.74
N ASN A 317 -7.51 -9.40 -12.80
CA ASN A 317 -6.59 -9.26 -11.68
C ASN A 317 -6.48 -7.79 -11.24
N SER A 318 -6.27 -6.88 -12.19
CA SER A 318 -6.15 -5.45 -11.95
C SER A 318 -7.40 -4.87 -11.29
N LEU A 319 -8.58 -5.27 -11.75
CA LEU A 319 -9.85 -4.85 -11.16
C LEU A 319 -9.99 -5.36 -9.71
N ALA A 320 -9.61 -6.61 -9.45
CA ALA A 320 -9.65 -7.17 -8.09
C ALA A 320 -8.64 -6.48 -7.15
N ASP A 321 -7.44 -6.17 -7.62
CA ASP A 321 -6.43 -5.46 -6.84
C ASP A 321 -6.84 -4.00 -6.56
N MET A 322 -7.43 -3.34 -7.55
CA MET A 322 -8.03 -2.01 -7.38
C MET A 322 -9.19 -2.03 -6.39
N GLU A 323 -10.06 -3.03 -6.44
CA GLU A 323 -11.18 -3.17 -5.52
C GLU A 323 -10.69 -3.32 -4.07
N LYS A 324 -9.64 -4.11 -3.83
CA LYS A 324 -9.00 -4.21 -2.51
C LYS A 324 -8.45 -2.87 -2.04
N MET A 325 -7.73 -2.16 -2.91
CA MET A 325 -7.17 -0.84 -2.59
C MET A 325 -8.26 0.20 -2.31
N PHE A 326 -9.30 0.29 -3.15
CA PHE A 326 -10.43 1.20 -2.91
C PHE A 326 -11.29 0.77 -1.71
N GLY A 327 -11.33 -0.54 -1.41
CA GLY A 327 -11.93 -1.07 -0.19
C GLY A 327 -11.26 -0.55 1.09
N LEU A 328 -9.96 -0.24 1.05
CA LEU A 328 -9.29 0.46 2.15
C LEU A 328 -9.83 1.88 2.31
N MET A 329 -10.04 2.61 1.21
CA MET A 329 -10.59 3.96 1.23
C MET A 329 -12.06 4.03 1.67
N ALA A 330 -12.83 2.96 1.47
CA ALA A 330 -14.22 2.88 1.89
C ALA A 330 -14.38 2.65 3.41
N ARG A 331 -13.32 2.29 4.13
CA ARG A 331 -13.37 2.12 5.58
C ARG A 331 -13.46 3.46 6.27
N ASN A 332 -14.43 3.60 7.15
CA ASN A 332 -14.60 4.81 7.94
C ASN A 332 -13.59 4.84 9.10
N ALA A 333 -13.02 6.01 9.36
CA ALA A 333 -12.31 6.25 10.60
C ALA A 333 -13.28 6.05 11.79
N GLU A 334 -12.86 5.25 12.78
CA GLU A 334 -13.65 5.00 14.00
C GLU A 334 -13.82 6.30 14.80
N ILE A 335 -12.75 7.09 14.89
CA ILE A 335 -12.72 8.37 15.58
C ILE A 335 -12.66 9.48 14.53
N LYS A 336 -13.68 10.34 14.53
CA LYS A 336 -13.79 11.49 13.61
C LYS A 336 -13.85 12.77 14.42
N ASP A 337 -13.26 13.81 13.88
CA ASP A 337 -13.49 15.15 14.40
C ASP A 337 -14.94 15.55 14.12
N SER A 338 -15.59 16.16 15.10
CA SER A 338 -16.91 16.75 14.89
C SER A 338 -16.78 17.92 13.89
N GLY A 339 -17.82 18.19 13.10
CA GLY A 339 -17.81 19.32 12.16
C GLY A 339 -17.53 20.69 12.83
N ASN A 340 -17.69 20.78 14.16
CA ASN A 340 -17.44 21.96 14.99
C ASN A 340 -16.25 21.70 15.95
N ALA A 341 -15.28 20.86 15.61
CA ALA A 341 -14.14 20.58 16.46
C ALA A 341 -13.36 21.86 16.78
N LYS A 342 -13.18 22.12 18.09
CA LYS A 342 -12.54 23.33 18.60
C LYS A 342 -11.03 23.21 18.51
N THR A 343 -10.37 24.29 18.17
CA THR A 343 -8.92 24.46 18.36
C THR A 343 -8.73 25.35 19.57
N VAL A 344 -8.10 24.84 20.62
CA VAL A 344 -7.92 25.52 21.90
C VAL A 344 -6.43 25.56 22.21
N ASN A 345 -5.96 26.69 22.73
CA ASN A 345 -4.64 26.75 23.35
C ASN A 345 -4.72 26.10 24.75
N LEU A 346 -3.86 25.13 25.01
CA LEU A 346 -3.84 24.35 26.24
C LEU A 346 -2.65 24.70 27.14
N ASP A 347 -2.14 25.93 27.10
CA ASP A 347 -1.13 26.40 28.03
C ASP A 347 -1.63 26.22 29.47
N ASN A 348 -0.77 25.74 30.39
CA ASN A 348 -1.14 25.38 31.76
C ASN A 348 -2.36 24.44 31.81
N ALA A 349 -2.37 23.43 31.01
CA ALA A 349 -3.49 22.50 30.87
C ALA A 349 -3.65 21.61 32.11
N SER A 350 -4.84 21.59 32.73
CA SER A 350 -5.24 20.50 33.64
C SER A 350 -5.87 19.36 32.86
N VAL A 351 -5.71 18.13 33.33
CA VAL A 351 -6.34 16.92 32.75
C VAL A 351 -7.26 16.30 33.79
N GLU A 352 -8.48 15.96 33.38
CA GLU A 352 -9.49 15.35 34.26
C GLU A 352 -10.05 14.09 33.58
N PHE A 353 -10.07 12.98 34.31
CA PHE A 353 -10.81 11.77 34.03
C PHE A 353 -12.04 11.72 34.94
N SER A 354 -13.24 11.70 34.36
CA SER A 354 -14.51 11.73 35.07
C SER A 354 -15.31 10.48 34.80
N ASN A 355 -15.34 9.55 35.76
CA ASN A 355 -16.11 8.29 35.73
C ASN A 355 -15.93 7.51 34.41
N VAL A 356 -14.69 7.25 34.02
CA VAL A 356 -14.33 6.67 32.73
C VAL A 356 -14.45 5.15 32.77
N ASP A 357 -15.34 4.60 31.94
CA ASP A 357 -15.40 3.18 31.59
C ASP A 357 -14.84 2.98 30.17
N PHE A 358 -14.02 1.96 30.01
CA PHE A 358 -13.47 1.63 28.69
C PHE A 358 -13.23 0.13 28.48
N ALA A 359 -13.52 -0.32 27.25
CA ALA A 359 -13.23 -1.66 26.74
C ALA A 359 -12.71 -1.59 25.32
N TYR A 360 -11.65 -2.34 25.00
CA TYR A 360 -11.22 -2.52 23.60
C TYR A 360 -12.24 -3.33 22.80
N ASP A 361 -12.81 -4.37 23.42
CA ASP A 361 -13.90 -5.19 22.91
C ASP A 361 -15.03 -5.21 23.92
N SER A 362 -16.28 -5.23 23.46
CA SER A 362 -17.48 -5.20 24.32
C SER A 362 -17.46 -6.26 25.43
N ASN A 363 -16.77 -7.39 25.18
CA ASN A 363 -16.71 -8.55 26.09
C ASN A 363 -15.56 -8.49 27.10
N ARG A 364 -14.68 -7.48 27.01
CA ARG A 364 -13.49 -7.36 27.87
C ARG A 364 -13.31 -5.92 28.36
N PRO A 365 -14.08 -5.50 29.38
CA PRO A 365 -13.87 -4.19 30.00
C PRO A 365 -12.49 -4.12 30.67
N ILE A 366 -11.84 -2.96 30.54
CA ILE A 366 -10.47 -2.70 31.01
C ILE A 366 -10.44 -1.63 32.11
N LEU A 367 -11.27 -0.59 31.98
CA LEU A 367 -11.37 0.48 32.98
C LEU A 367 -12.80 0.56 33.50
N HIS A 368 -12.94 0.77 34.82
CA HIS A 368 -14.20 0.77 35.54
C HIS A 368 -14.31 2.02 36.42
N GLY A 369 -15.03 3.05 35.96
CA GLY A 369 -15.34 4.25 36.71
C GLY A 369 -14.12 5.04 37.16
N ILE A 370 -13.06 5.11 36.35
CA ILE A 370 -11.83 5.82 36.66
C ILE A 370 -12.09 7.33 36.79
N SER A 371 -11.73 7.90 37.93
CA SER A 371 -11.86 9.33 38.20
C SER A 371 -10.62 9.86 38.95
N PHE A 372 -9.92 10.82 38.32
CA PHE A 372 -8.80 11.55 38.89
C PHE A 372 -8.54 12.83 38.11
N GLN A 373 -7.74 13.73 38.69
CA GLN A 373 -7.35 14.98 38.06
C GLN A 373 -5.84 15.16 38.13
N ILE A 374 -5.24 15.67 37.07
CA ILE A 374 -3.87 16.17 37.05
C ILE A 374 -3.96 17.70 37.00
N PRO A 375 -3.68 18.39 38.13
CA PRO A 375 -3.68 19.85 38.12
C PRO A 375 -2.60 20.40 37.18
N ALA A 376 -2.78 21.63 36.71
CA ALA A 376 -1.81 22.27 35.83
C ALA A 376 -0.41 22.32 36.46
N GLY A 377 0.59 21.92 35.72
CA GLY A 377 1.99 21.91 36.18
C GLY A 377 2.33 20.86 37.21
N LYS A 378 1.42 19.89 37.49
CA LYS A 378 1.62 18.82 38.47
C LYS A 378 1.87 17.48 37.78
N THR A 379 2.51 16.57 38.52
CA THR A 379 2.82 15.21 38.10
C THR A 379 1.96 14.22 38.87
N VAL A 380 1.15 13.44 38.12
CA VAL A 380 0.41 12.30 38.68
C VAL A 380 1.00 11.01 38.12
N ALA A 381 1.34 10.09 39.01
CA ALA A 381 1.88 8.79 38.66
C ALA A 381 0.82 7.70 38.80
N VAL A 382 0.84 6.72 37.87
CA VAL A 382 -0.04 5.57 37.90
C VAL A 382 0.78 4.29 37.98
N VAL A 383 0.52 3.48 39.00
CA VAL A 383 1.18 2.20 39.25
C VAL A 383 0.17 1.07 39.41
N GLY A 384 0.61 -0.17 39.35
CA GLY A 384 -0.24 -1.35 39.51
C GLY A 384 0.28 -2.55 38.73
N SER A 385 -0.36 -3.68 38.90
CA SER A 385 0.01 -4.94 38.23
C SER A 385 -0.07 -4.85 36.70
N SER A 386 0.62 -5.76 36.01
CA SER A 386 0.50 -5.88 34.56
C SER A 386 -0.97 -6.17 34.19
N GLY A 387 -1.48 -5.48 33.17
CA GLY A 387 -2.89 -5.61 32.74
C GLY A 387 -3.89 -4.79 33.55
N ALA A 388 -3.48 -3.99 34.56
CA ALA A 388 -4.38 -3.13 35.33
C ALA A 388 -5.01 -1.97 34.54
N GLY A 389 -4.61 -1.74 33.30
CA GLY A 389 -5.17 -0.68 32.45
C GLY A 389 -4.33 0.60 32.37
N LYS A 390 -3.12 0.64 32.93
CA LYS A 390 -2.24 1.83 32.99
C LYS A 390 -1.99 2.47 31.62
N SER A 391 -1.44 1.74 30.67
CA SER A 391 -1.15 2.26 29.31
C SER A 391 -2.43 2.55 28.50
N THR A 392 -3.59 2.07 28.95
CA THR A 392 -4.88 2.44 28.36
C THR A 392 -5.22 3.91 28.66
N LEU A 393 -4.85 4.43 29.83
CA LEU A 393 -5.06 5.84 30.16
C LEU A 393 -4.30 6.77 29.20
N SER A 394 -3.04 6.44 28.89
CA SER A 394 -2.21 7.17 27.92
C SER A 394 -2.86 7.19 26.52
N ARG A 395 -3.38 6.02 26.07
CA ARG A 395 -4.04 5.88 24.76
C ARG A 395 -5.35 6.66 24.69
N LEU A 396 -6.11 6.71 25.77
CA LEU A 396 -7.35 7.46 25.85
C LEU A 396 -7.09 8.98 25.90
N LEU A 397 -6.10 9.43 26.67
CA LEU A 397 -5.73 10.85 26.73
C LEU A 397 -5.24 11.36 25.36
N TYR A 398 -4.49 10.53 24.62
CA TYR A 398 -4.05 10.83 23.26
C TYR A 398 -5.16 10.69 22.21
N ARG A 399 -6.36 10.28 22.64
CA ARG A 399 -7.55 10.02 21.83
C ARG A 399 -7.26 9.07 20.66
N PHE A 400 -6.59 7.94 20.97
CA PHE A 400 -6.55 6.81 20.03
C PHE A 400 -7.85 6.00 20.06
N TYR A 401 -8.62 6.14 21.15
CA TYR A 401 -9.94 5.58 21.37
C TYR A 401 -10.79 6.60 22.10
N ASP A 402 -12.10 6.60 21.89
CA ASP A 402 -13.06 7.33 22.69
C ASP A 402 -13.56 6.46 23.85
N VAL A 403 -13.88 7.06 24.99
CA VAL A 403 -14.38 6.35 26.17
C VAL A 403 -15.78 5.79 25.95
N ASN A 404 -16.10 4.63 26.58
CA ASN A 404 -17.44 4.04 26.49
C ASN A 404 -18.44 4.81 27.37
N LYS A 405 -18.01 5.25 28.59
CA LYS A 405 -18.78 6.12 29.48
C LYS A 405 -17.85 7.12 30.14
N GLY A 406 -18.42 8.19 30.68
CA GLY A 406 -17.67 9.26 31.28
C GLY A 406 -17.06 10.22 30.27
N ALA A 407 -16.05 10.97 30.69
CA ALA A 407 -15.39 11.97 29.89
C ALA A 407 -13.93 12.15 30.31
N ILE A 408 -13.07 12.51 29.35
CA ILE A 408 -11.72 13.02 29.60
C ILE A 408 -11.74 14.48 29.18
N ARG A 409 -11.33 15.37 30.08
CA ARG A 409 -11.32 16.81 29.82
C ARG A 409 -9.94 17.39 29.97
N ILE A 410 -9.62 18.37 29.17
CA ILE A 410 -8.42 19.20 29.27
C ILE A 410 -8.89 20.66 29.39
N ASN A 411 -8.54 21.32 30.50
CA ASN A 411 -9.05 22.66 30.83
C ASN A 411 -10.58 22.74 30.72
N GLY A 412 -11.31 21.70 31.17
CA GLY A 412 -12.77 21.64 31.13
C GLY A 412 -13.36 21.25 29.77
N HIS A 413 -12.56 21.21 28.69
CA HIS A 413 -13.02 20.79 27.37
C HIS A 413 -12.93 19.28 27.19
N ASP A 414 -14.01 18.65 26.79
CA ASP A 414 -13.99 17.21 26.45
C ASP A 414 -13.09 16.97 25.24
N VAL A 415 -12.18 15.99 25.34
CA VAL A 415 -11.25 15.66 24.23
C VAL A 415 -11.97 15.26 22.95
N ARG A 416 -13.24 14.84 23.02
CA ARG A 416 -14.08 14.50 21.86
C ARG A 416 -14.55 15.75 21.08
N GLU A 417 -14.56 16.92 21.72
CA GLU A 417 -14.91 18.20 21.08
C GLU A 417 -13.70 18.90 20.45
N LEU A 418 -12.47 18.47 20.78
CA LEU A 418 -11.25 19.05 20.25
C LEU A 418 -10.86 18.41 18.91
N ALA A 419 -10.27 19.22 18.03
CA ALA A 419 -9.63 18.69 16.82
C ALA A 419 -8.45 17.78 17.21
N GLN A 420 -8.41 16.54 16.68
CA GLN A 420 -7.37 15.57 17.02
C GLN A 420 -5.95 16.10 16.76
N SER A 421 -5.76 16.87 15.68
CA SER A 421 -4.47 17.48 15.35
C SER A 421 -4.04 18.49 16.42
N ASN A 422 -4.96 19.33 16.90
CA ASN A 422 -4.70 20.30 17.95
C ASN A 422 -4.40 19.61 19.29
N LEU A 423 -5.22 18.62 19.68
CA LEU A 423 -5.02 17.84 20.91
C LEU A 423 -3.62 17.17 20.90
N ARG A 424 -3.29 16.45 19.83
CA ARG A 424 -2.03 15.71 19.74
C ARG A 424 -0.80 16.59 19.59
N ALA A 425 -0.95 17.80 19.02
CA ALA A 425 0.14 18.77 18.98
C ALA A 425 0.59 19.19 20.39
N GLN A 426 -0.33 19.25 21.33
CA GLN A 426 -0.09 19.72 22.70
C GLN A 426 0.24 18.62 23.72
N ILE A 427 0.26 17.35 23.29
CA ILE A 427 0.66 16.23 24.15
C ILE A 427 1.97 15.64 23.62
N GLY A 428 2.98 15.54 24.46
CA GLY A 428 4.21 14.79 24.23
C GLY A 428 4.14 13.43 24.89
N ILE A 429 4.65 12.41 24.24
CA ILE A 429 4.71 11.06 24.80
C ILE A 429 6.11 10.48 24.61
N VAL A 430 6.64 9.91 25.70
CA VAL A 430 7.79 9.00 25.67
C VAL A 430 7.22 7.60 25.89
N PRO A 431 7.11 6.78 24.84
CA PRO A 431 6.49 5.46 24.93
C PRO A 431 7.43 4.41 25.53
N GLN A 432 6.86 3.32 26.04
CA GLN A 432 7.59 2.15 26.54
C GLN A 432 8.49 1.55 25.44
N ASP A 433 7.91 1.22 24.30
CA ASP A 433 8.64 0.71 23.15
C ASP A 433 8.90 1.85 22.15
N THR A 434 10.14 2.33 22.12
CA THR A 434 10.54 3.36 21.18
C THR A 434 10.84 2.77 19.82
N VAL A 435 10.04 3.17 18.81
CA VAL A 435 10.28 2.85 17.41
C VAL A 435 10.84 4.07 16.69
N LEU A 436 11.95 3.88 15.97
CA LEU A 436 12.59 4.91 15.17
C LEU A 436 12.34 4.65 13.68
N PHE A 437 12.27 5.73 12.92
CA PHE A 437 12.27 5.67 11.45
C PHE A 437 13.63 5.18 10.95
N ASN A 438 13.64 4.39 9.89
CA ASN A 438 14.86 3.99 9.21
C ASN A 438 15.47 5.18 8.43
N ASP A 439 15.98 6.13 9.18
CA ASP A 439 16.54 7.39 8.70
C ASP A 439 17.67 7.82 9.65
N THR A 440 18.16 9.03 9.53
CA THR A 440 19.22 9.59 10.37
C THR A 440 18.74 9.84 11.81
N ILE A 441 19.68 9.92 12.75
CA ILE A 441 19.38 10.34 14.13
C ILE A 441 18.81 11.76 14.12
N TYR A 442 19.35 12.64 13.28
CA TYR A 442 18.83 14.01 13.07
C TYR A 442 17.34 13.98 12.71
N TYR A 443 16.97 13.24 11.66
CA TYR A 443 15.57 13.13 11.24
C TYR A 443 14.68 12.62 12.37
N ASN A 444 15.13 11.63 13.11
CA ASN A 444 14.38 11.04 14.20
C ASN A 444 14.11 12.02 15.36
N ILE A 445 15.05 12.91 15.67
CA ILE A 445 14.85 13.95 16.69
C ILE A 445 13.99 15.08 16.11
N ALA A 446 14.33 15.59 14.92
CA ALA A 446 13.60 16.66 14.24
C ALA A 446 12.12 16.32 13.98
N TYR A 447 11.76 15.03 13.96
CA TYR A 447 10.37 14.58 13.80
C TYR A 447 9.43 15.13 14.89
N GLY A 448 9.94 15.52 16.05
CA GLY A 448 9.17 16.19 17.12
C GLY A 448 8.64 17.56 16.69
N ARG A 449 9.43 18.30 15.90
CA ARG A 449 9.10 19.60 15.28
C ARG A 449 9.89 19.75 13.99
N PRO A 450 9.30 19.38 12.83
CA PRO A 450 10.02 19.34 11.53
C PRO A 450 10.61 20.68 11.09
N ASP A 451 10.07 21.81 11.55
CA ASP A 451 10.52 23.15 11.22
C ASP A 451 11.61 23.68 12.19
N ALA A 452 12.11 22.84 13.09
CA ALA A 452 13.15 23.21 14.05
C ALA A 452 14.49 23.44 13.37
N SER A 453 15.26 24.41 13.85
CA SER A 453 16.64 24.62 13.38
C SER A 453 17.56 23.47 13.83
N ARG A 454 18.72 23.35 13.16
CA ARG A 454 19.73 22.35 13.53
C ARG A 454 20.24 22.55 14.97
N GLU A 455 20.35 23.80 15.39
CA GLU A 455 20.78 24.19 16.73
C GLU A 455 19.76 23.72 17.78
N GLU A 456 18.47 23.91 17.52
CA GLU A 456 17.39 23.43 18.42
C GLU A 456 17.39 21.91 18.55
N VAL A 457 17.64 21.17 17.44
CA VAL A 457 17.77 19.71 17.47
C VAL A 457 18.99 19.28 18.29
N ILE A 458 20.11 19.99 18.18
CA ILE A 458 21.33 19.73 18.97
C ILE A 458 21.06 19.99 20.46
N GLU A 459 20.41 21.09 20.83
CA GLU A 459 20.07 21.40 22.22
C GLU A 459 19.09 20.36 22.80
N ALA A 460 18.12 19.90 22.02
CA ALA A 460 17.24 18.80 22.45
C ALA A 460 18.02 17.48 22.65
N ALA A 461 19.03 17.21 21.84
CA ALA A 461 19.89 16.04 22.00
C ALA A 461 20.78 16.15 23.26
N LYS A 462 21.27 17.36 23.58
CA LYS A 462 22.02 17.62 24.82
C LYS A 462 21.13 17.43 26.05
N SER A 463 19.93 18.01 26.04
CA SER A 463 18.94 17.86 27.10
C SER A 463 18.52 16.43 27.36
N ALA A 464 18.57 15.57 26.33
CA ALA A 464 18.29 14.14 26.47
C ALA A 464 19.53 13.27 26.73
N HIS A 465 20.68 13.86 27.02
CA HIS A 465 21.96 13.17 27.25
C HIS A 465 22.34 12.15 26.16
N ILE A 466 22.00 12.44 24.89
CA ILE A 466 22.36 11.60 23.74
C ILE A 466 23.44 12.25 22.86
N TYR A 467 23.71 13.53 23.04
CA TYR A 467 24.64 14.32 22.21
C TYR A 467 26.04 13.72 22.14
N ASP A 468 26.65 13.40 23.29
CA ASP A 468 28.02 12.88 23.34
C ASP A 468 28.15 11.53 22.66
N PHE A 469 27.14 10.67 22.81
CA PHE A 469 27.05 9.42 22.07
C PHE A 469 26.96 9.66 20.55
N ILE A 470 26.11 10.59 20.12
CA ILE A 470 25.97 10.92 18.68
C ILE A 470 27.32 11.41 18.11
N MET A 471 28.05 12.24 18.84
CA MET A 471 29.33 12.78 18.40
C MET A 471 30.47 11.75 18.35
N GLN A 472 30.32 10.59 19.01
CA GLN A 472 31.25 9.47 18.90
C GLN A 472 31.00 8.60 17.67
N LEU A 473 29.83 8.75 17.00
CA LEU A 473 29.51 8.01 15.79
C LEU A 473 30.24 8.61 14.58
N PRO A 474 30.68 7.78 13.61
CA PRO A 474 31.43 8.28 12.44
C PRO A 474 30.72 9.40 11.66
N ASP A 475 29.39 9.29 11.50
CA ASP A 475 28.57 10.26 10.75
C ASP A 475 27.79 11.21 11.69
N GLY A 476 28.02 11.17 13.00
CA GLY A 476 27.35 12.01 13.97
C GLY A 476 25.82 11.95 13.84
N PHE A 477 25.17 13.11 13.75
CA PHE A 477 23.71 13.22 13.56
C PHE A 477 23.19 12.62 12.25
N ASP A 478 24.03 12.47 11.23
CA ASP A 478 23.65 11.91 9.94
C ASP A 478 23.76 10.37 9.92
N THR A 479 24.13 9.75 11.03
CA THR A 479 24.15 8.30 11.18
C THR A 479 22.75 7.70 11.07
N THR A 480 22.57 6.71 10.16
CA THR A 480 21.31 5.99 9.97
C THR A 480 21.11 4.92 11.04
N VAL A 481 19.93 4.91 11.66
CA VAL A 481 19.62 4.03 12.80
C VAL A 481 19.17 2.62 12.40
N GLY A 482 18.96 2.36 11.09
CA GLY A 482 18.45 1.08 10.59
C GLY A 482 16.94 0.88 10.83
N GLU A 483 16.43 -0.26 10.37
CA GLU A 483 15.00 -0.58 10.51
C GLU A 483 14.63 -0.63 12.00
N ARG A 484 13.60 0.11 12.40
CA ARG A 484 13.14 0.29 13.79
C ARG A 484 14.24 0.66 14.79
N GLY A 485 15.35 1.24 14.30
CA GLY A 485 16.49 1.62 15.16
C GLY A 485 17.33 0.45 15.64
N LEU A 486 17.40 -0.65 14.89
CA LEU A 486 18.15 -1.88 15.30
C LEU A 486 19.63 -1.64 15.58
N LYS A 487 20.21 -0.57 15.05
CA LYS A 487 21.64 -0.22 15.30
C LYS A 487 21.87 0.49 16.65
N LEU A 488 20.81 0.88 17.36
CA LEU A 488 20.87 1.54 18.66
C LEU A 488 20.42 0.59 19.76
N SER A 489 21.05 0.71 20.94
CA SER A 489 20.60 0.05 22.16
C SER A 489 19.23 0.56 22.62
N GLY A 490 18.55 -0.16 23.50
CA GLY A 490 17.26 0.27 24.08
C GLY A 490 17.34 1.65 24.72
N GLY A 491 18.41 1.91 25.48
CA GLY A 491 18.63 3.19 26.15
C GLY A 491 18.87 4.36 25.18
N GLU A 492 19.63 4.13 24.11
CA GLU A 492 19.86 5.16 23.09
C GLU A 492 18.58 5.51 22.32
N LYS A 493 17.78 4.50 21.94
CA LYS A 493 16.45 4.73 21.35
C LYS A 493 15.57 5.58 22.24
N GLN A 494 15.58 5.29 23.55
CA GLN A 494 14.77 6.00 24.51
C GLN A 494 15.21 7.45 24.67
N ARG A 495 16.54 7.72 24.73
CA ARG A 495 17.08 9.09 24.74
C ARG A 495 16.72 9.85 23.45
N VAL A 496 16.71 9.20 22.30
CA VAL A 496 16.22 9.81 21.04
C VAL A 496 14.72 10.16 21.15
N ALA A 497 13.88 9.30 21.75
CA ALA A 497 12.46 9.61 22.00
C ALA A 497 12.27 10.77 22.98
N ILE A 498 13.10 10.86 24.00
CA ILE A 498 13.11 11.99 24.96
C ILE A 498 13.50 13.26 24.20
N ALA A 499 14.60 13.28 23.42
CA ALA A 499 15.02 14.41 22.62
C ALA A 499 13.90 14.90 21.67
N ARG A 500 13.20 13.96 21.02
CA ARG A 500 12.03 14.24 20.18
C ARG A 500 10.91 14.95 20.96
N THR A 501 10.65 14.52 22.19
CA THR A 501 9.60 15.08 23.03
C THR A 501 10.01 16.45 23.59
N VAL A 502 11.29 16.63 23.96
CA VAL A 502 11.86 17.92 24.37
C VAL A 502 11.74 18.95 23.25
N LEU A 503 12.14 18.58 22.04
CA LEU A 503 12.07 19.45 20.85
C LEU A 503 10.65 19.89 20.54
N LYS A 504 9.66 19.00 20.72
CA LYS A 504 8.24 19.30 20.56
C LYS A 504 7.72 20.33 21.55
N ASN A 505 8.28 20.35 22.77
CA ASN A 505 7.96 21.27 23.86
C ASN A 505 6.45 21.39 24.21
N PRO A 506 5.75 20.29 24.48
CA PRO A 506 4.31 20.31 24.73
C PRO A 506 3.97 20.68 26.18
N PRO A 507 2.77 21.27 26.45
CA PRO A 507 2.31 21.58 27.80
C PRO A 507 1.90 20.35 28.63
N ILE A 508 1.53 19.23 27.96
CA ILE A 508 1.16 17.97 28.59
C ILE A 508 2.16 16.90 28.21
N LEU A 509 2.67 16.16 29.20
CA LEU A 509 3.60 15.07 29.02
C LEU A 509 3.00 13.73 29.46
N ILE A 510 3.32 12.68 28.74
CA ILE A 510 3.01 11.31 29.11
C ILE A 510 4.32 10.51 29.06
N PHE A 511 4.70 9.91 30.18
CA PHE A 511 5.81 8.97 30.28
C PHE A 511 5.24 7.58 30.53
N ASP A 512 5.35 6.70 29.52
CA ASP A 512 4.84 5.33 29.58
C ASP A 512 6.03 4.38 29.72
N GLU A 513 6.35 3.99 30.97
CA GLU A 513 7.48 3.11 31.33
C GLU A 513 8.82 3.57 30.73
N ALA A 514 9.05 4.87 30.74
CA ALA A 514 10.15 5.53 30.03
C ALA A 514 11.58 5.13 30.49
N THR A 515 11.75 4.27 31.47
CA THR A 515 13.07 3.84 32.01
C THR A 515 13.24 2.32 32.07
N SER A 516 12.27 1.54 31.61
CA SER A 516 12.25 0.07 31.79
C SER A 516 13.38 -0.68 31.09
N ALA A 517 13.99 -0.11 30.04
CA ALA A 517 15.01 -0.75 29.21
C ALA A 517 16.46 -0.27 29.52
N LEU A 518 16.69 0.40 30.65
CA LEU A 518 17.95 1.08 30.97
C LEU A 518 18.74 0.37 32.05
N ASP A 519 20.07 0.50 32.00
CA ASP A 519 20.97 0.16 33.10
C ASP A 519 20.87 1.18 34.23
N SER A 520 21.21 0.79 35.46
CA SER A 520 20.99 1.58 36.68
C SER A 520 21.68 2.96 36.70
N GLN A 521 22.83 3.13 36.03
CA GLN A 521 23.50 4.44 35.96
C GLN A 521 22.82 5.38 34.96
N THR A 522 22.50 4.86 33.79
CA THR A 522 21.78 5.60 32.72
C THR A 522 20.35 5.93 33.18
N GLU A 523 19.71 5.06 33.93
CA GLU A 523 18.37 5.29 34.50
C GLU A 523 18.31 6.52 35.37
N LYS A 524 19.25 6.68 36.34
CA LYS A 524 19.29 7.85 37.23
C LYS A 524 19.47 9.17 36.49
N ALA A 525 20.35 9.19 35.46
CA ALA A 525 20.55 10.38 34.62
C ALA A 525 19.28 10.75 33.86
N ILE A 526 18.61 9.76 33.25
CA ILE A 526 17.36 9.98 32.49
C ILE A 526 16.21 10.38 33.44
N GLN A 527 16.12 9.80 34.62
CA GLN A 527 15.11 10.22 35.63
C GLN A 527 15.26 11.69 36.02
N ALA A 528 16.49 12.13 36.26
CA ALA A 528 16.77 13.54 36.54
C ALA A 528 16.33 14.45 35.40
N GLU A 529 16.58 14.04 34.17
CA GLU A 529 16.18 14.78 32.97
C GLU A 529 14.67 14.79 32.75
N LEU A 530 14.00 13.64 32.88
CA LEU A 530 12.54 13.58 32.84
C LEU A 530 11.89 14.47 33.90
N LYS A 531 12.47 14.54 35.09
CA LYS A 531 12.04 15.45 36.15
C LYS A 531 12.24 16.92 35.76
N ALA A 532 13.39 17.27 35.18
CA ALA A 532 13.66 18.62 34.68
C ALA A 532 12.69 19.03 33.57
N ILE A 533 12.40 18.11 32.63
CA ILE A 533 11.47 18.35 31.53
C ILE A 533 10.03 18.47 32.06
N SER A 534 9.64 17.72 33.09
CA SER A 534 8.28 17.78 33.65
C SER A 534 8.05 19.01 34.54
N ALA A 535 9.11 19.73 34.92
CA ALA A 535 8.98 20.93 35.72
C ALA A 535 8.03 21.95 35.08
N ASN A 536 7.01 22.37 35.83
CA ASN A 536 5.95 23.27 35.38
C ASN A 536 5.09 22.76 34.22
N ARG A 537 5.10 21.44 33.91
CA ARG A 537 4.23 20.82 32.92
C ARG A 537 3.32 19.79 33.54
N THR A 538 2.12 19.66 32.96
CA THR A 538 1.15 18.67 33.42
C THR A 538 1.59 17.30 32.95
N THR A 539 1.91 16.40 33.87
CA THR A 539 2.59 15.15 33.54
C THR A 539 1.82 13.94 34.07
N LEU A 540 1.55 12.99 33.19
CA LEU A 540 1.07 11.64 33.53
C LEU A 540 2.24 10.67 33.41
N VAL A 541 2.61 10.02 34.51
CA VAL A 541 3.66 8.99 34.54
C VAL A 541 3.03 7.62 34.75
N VAL A 542 3.20 6.74 33.80
CA VAL A 542 2.87 5.31 33.94
C VAL A 542 4.16 4.58 34.28
N ALA A 543 4.26 4.03 35.48
CA ALA A 543 5.49 3.44 35.95
C ALA A 543 5.34 1.95 36.30
N HIS A 544 6.41 1.21 35.99
CA HIS A 544 6.63 -0.17 36.46
C HIS A 544 7.58 -0.19 37.68
N ARG A 545 8.53 0.76 37.75
CA ARG A 545 9.45 0.91 38.85
C ARG A 545 8.97 2.05 39.78
N LEU A 546 8.77 1.71 41.03
CA LEU A 546 8.25 2.68 42.04
C LEU A 546 9.28 3.75 42.41
N SER A 547 10.58 3.46 42.27
CA SER A 547 11.66 4.43 42.46
C SER A 547 11.56 5.67 41.57
N THR A 548 10.94 5.52 40.38
CA THR A 548 10.79 6.63 39.41
C THR A 548 9.71 7.62 39.74
N ILE A 549 8.82 7.31 40.70
CA ILE A 549 7.60 8.08 40.97
C ILE A 549 7.50 8.57 42.43
N SER A 550 8.53 8.31 43.24
CA SER A 550 8.55 8.72 44.65
C SER A 550 8.34 10.23 44.87
N ASP A 551 8.69 11.05 43.89
CA ASP A 551 8.56 12.50 43.87
C ASP A 551 7.29 13.01 43.20
N ALA A 552 6.38 12.15 42.74
CA ALA A 552 5.11 12.56 42.12
C ALA A 552 4.22 13.30 43.14
N ASP A 553 3.49 14.33 42.68
CA ASP A 553 2.56 15.08 43.52
C ASP A 553 1.41 14.19 44.02
N GLU A 554 0.96 13.22 43.19
CA GLU A 554 -0.01 12.19 43.57
C GLU A 554 0.33 10.88 42.86
N ILE A 555 0.15 9.76 43.56
CA ILE A 555 0.30 8.40 43.03
C ILE A 555 -1.06 7.71 43.11
N LEU A 556 -1.47 7.11 41.98
CA LEU A 556 -2.68 6.33 41.85
C LEU A 556 -2.31 4.85 41.69
N VAL A 557 -2.82 4.00 42.58
CA VAL A 557 -2.61 2.57 42.53
C VAL A 557 -3.79 1.92 41.82
N MET A 558 -3.54 1.23 40.72
CA MET A 558 -4.57 0.57 39.90
C MET A 558 -4.54 -0.95 40.10
N GLN A 559 -5.70 -1.54 40.32
CA GLN A 559 -5.93 -2.97 40.27
C GLN A 559 -7.23 -3.26 39.53
N HIS A 560 -7.22 -4.24 38.65
CA HIS A 560 -8.40 -4.69 37.89
C HIS A 560 -9.22 -3.56 37.24
N GLY A 561 -8.53 -2.54 36.72
CA GLY A 561 -9.18 -1.41 36.05
C GLY A 561 -9.81 -0.37 36.97
N GLN A 562 -9.51 -0.40 38.26
CA GLN A 562 -10.00 0.56 39.26
C GLN A 562 -8.83 1.20 40.01
N ILE A 563 -9.02 2.43 40.52
CA ILE A 563 -8.09 3.07 41.45
C ILE A 563 -8.44 2.59 42.86
N VAL A 564 -7.51 1.87 43.47
CA VAL A 564 -7.72 1.29 44.84
C VAL A 564 -7.09 2.13 45.95
N GLU A 565 -6.00 2.84 45.62
CA GLU A 565 -5.33 3.76 46.55
C GLU A 565 -4.88 5.04 45.85
N ARG A 566 -4.83 6.14 46.55
CA ARG A 566 -4.29 7.42 46.08
C ARG A 566 -3.62 8.20 47.23
N GLY A 567 -2.58 8.93 46.94
CA GLY A 567 -1.85 9.78 47.89
C GLY A 567 -0.42 10.01 47.45
N THR A 568 0.34 10.69 48.28
CA THR A 568 1.78 10.84 48.09
C THR A 568 2.52 9.55 48.47
N HIS A 569 3.76 9.41 48.02
CA HIS A 569 4.63 8.27 48.38
C HIS A 569 4.64 8.00 49.91
N ARG A 570 4.78 9.04 50.71
CA ARG A 570 4.83 8.91 52.19
C ARG A 570 3.49 8.45 52.78
N GLU A 571 2.39 9.00 52.29
CA GLU A 571 1.05 8.62 52.76
C GLU A 571 0.72 7.17 52.43
N LEU A 572 1.05 6.73 51.20
CA LEU A 572 0.80 5.37 50.77
C LEU A 572 1.67 4.33 51.47
N LEU A 573 2.91 4.66 51.81
CA LEU A 573 3.75 3.80 52.65
C LEU A 573 3.18 3.70 54.07
N ALA A 574 2.74 4.82 54.67
CA ALA A 574 2.17 4.85 56.02
C ALA A 574 0.82 4.08 56.08
N ALA A 575 0.06 4.05 55.00
CA ALA A 575 -1.20 3.30 54.90
C ALA A 575 -0.99 1.77 54.89
N ALA A 576 0.25 1.29 54.67
CA ALA A 576 0.60 -0.14 54.62
C ALA A 576 -0.28 -1.00 53.71
N GLY A 577 -0.79 -0.40 52.66
CA GLY A 577 -1.69 -1.01 51.66
C GLY A 577 -0.97 -1.72 50.51
N VAL A 578 -1.62 -1.74 49.34
CA VAL A 578 -1.11 -2.36 48.13
C VAL A 578 0.19 -1.71 47.65
N TYR A 579 0.26 -0.39 47.71
CA TYR A 579 1.47 0.35 47.34
C TYR A 579 2.67 -0.04 48.20
N ALA A 580 2.49 -0.10 49.53
CA ALA A 580 3.56 -0.47 50.44
C ALA A 580 4.05 -1.91 50.20
N GLN A 581 3.13 -2.83 49.89
CA GLN A 581 3.49 -4.20 49.54
C GLN A 581 4.30 -4.25 48.24
N MET A 582 3.87 -3.53 47.19
CA MET A 582 4.60 -3.43 45.93
C MET A 582 6.00 -2.83 46.12
N TRP A 583 6.12 -1.81 46.97
CA TRP A 583 7.39 -1.16 47.29
C TRP A 583 8.34 -2.12 48.01
N ALA A 584 7.85 -2.86 49.00
CA ALA A 584 8.66 -3.84 49.76
C ALA A 584 9.18 -4.96 48.85
N LEU A 585 8.36 -5.45 47.90
CA LEU A 585 8.77 -6.46 46.90
C LEU A 585 9.88 -5.94 46.00
N GLN A 586 9.78 -4.70 45.48
CA GLN A 586 10.83 -4.13 44.61
C GLN A 586 12.15 -3.89 45.36
N LEU A 587 12.11 -3.47 46.61
CA LEU A 587 13.32 -3.32 47.41
C LEU A 587 14.02 -4.67 47.68
N HIS A 588 13.24 -5.74 47.86
CA HIS A 588 13.79 -7.08 48.06
C HIS A 588 14.51 -7.58 46.79
N ASP A 589 13.90 -7.40 45.62
CA ASP A 589 14.48 -7.76 44.31
C ASP A 589 15.75 -6.95 43.98
N GLU A 590 15.82 -5.66 44.38
CA GLU A 590 17.02 -4.82 44.19
C GLU A 590 18.13 -5.17 45.18
N GLY A 591 17.78 -5.66 46.39
CA GLY A 591 18.74 -6.10 47.41
C GLY A 591 19.37 -7.47 47.16
N GLU A 592 18.72 -8.36 46.45
CA GLU A 592 19.28 -9.67 46.06
C GLU A 592 20.19 -9.59 44.80
N THR A 593 20.13 -8.47 44.05
CA THR A 593 20.96 -8.26 42.83
C THR A 593 22.17 -7.36 43.06
N ALA A 594 22.41 -6.87 44.29
CA ALA A 594 23.58 -6.10 44.71
C ALA A 594 24.57 -6.97 45.52
#